data_5ece5cc56f2c8b7b3e6d31eb9a97cae2
#
_entry.id   5ece5cc56f2c8b7b3e6d31eb9a97cae2
#
_cell.length_a   1.000
_cell.length_b   1.000
_cell.length_c   1.000
_cell.angle_alpha   90.00
_cell.angle_beta   90.00
_cell.angle_gamma   90.00
#
_symmetry.space_group_name_H-M   'P 1'
#
loop_
_entity.id
_entity.type
_entity.pdbx_description
1 polymer ?
#
loop_
_entity_poly.entity_id
_entity_poly.type
_entity_poly.pdbx_seq_one_letter_code
_entity_poly.pdbx_strand_id
1 'polypeptide(L)'
;MRRLAALVFLLGAAPAFAQKTEVALLGGYTTSGDIDKKAVGIETLEVAGSFTWGVAASRFFSDHLGFEASWAQQGSQLVIGTRDGSAELFDMKVGLLHGSLVYRFGAPAATLQPFLLAGLGTAFLSAEDLDSETKLAWLVGGGLKWFPSTRVGARVQARYVPTVLNDSSSEVCDPFGFCQGTLHQFELTGGVVLRF
;
A
#
# COMPACT_ATOMS: atom_id res chain seq x y z
N MET A 1 -12.73 -6.28 26.40
CA MET A 1 -13.40 -7.36 25.66
C MET A 1 -14.73 -6.96 25.02
N ARG A 2 -15.38 -5.84 25.34
CA ARG A 2 -16.68 -5.41 24.75
C ARG A 2 -16.58 -4.73 23.37
N ARG A 3 -15.40 -4.30 22.94
CA ARG A 3 -15.22 -3.55 21.66
C ARG A 3 -14.95 -4.43 20.45
N LEU A 4 -14.55 -5.68 20.63
CA LEU A 4 -14.39 -6.64 19.51
C LEU A 4 -15.72 -7.22 19.00
N ALA A 5 -16.75 -7.28 19.85
CA ALA A 5 -18.05 -7.82 19.46
C ALA A 5 -18.83 -6.90 18.49
N ALA A 6 -18.55 -5.60 18.47
CA ALA A 6 -19.23 -4.65 17.58
C ALA A 6 -18.75 -4.74 16.12
N LEU A 7 -17.53 -5.19 15.87
CA LEU A 7 -16.98 -5.31 14.52
C LEU A 7 -17.54 -6.52 13.77
N VAL A 8 -17.91 -7.58 14.48
CA VAL A 8 -18.48 -8.81 13.90
C VAL A 8 -19.94 -8.63 13.48
N PHE A 9 -20.67 -7.70 14.14
CA PHE A 9 -22.10 -7.48 13.82
C PHE A 9 -22.34 -6.65 12.55
N LEU A 10 -21.36 -5.87 12.09
CA LEU A 10 -21.46 -5.10 10.84
C LEU A 10 -21.28 -5.95 9.58
N LEU A 11 -20.75 -7.16 9.69
CA LEU A 11 -20.58 -8.11 8.58
C LEU A 11 -21.84 -8.97 8.31
N GLY A 12 -22.84 -8.94 9.20
CA GLY A 12 -24.00 -9.82 9.13
C GLY A 12 -25.27 -9.25 8.45
N ALA A 13 -25.31 -7.99 8.05
CA ALA A 13 -26.56 -7.33 7.63
C ALA A 13 -26.54 -6.88 6.15
N ALA A 14 -26.35 -7.81 5.20
CA ALA A 14 -26.55 -7.46 3.79
C ALA A 14 -27.00 -8.64 2.91
N PRO A 15 -28.29 -8.98 2.86
CA PRO A 15 -28.78 -9.97 1.89
C PRO A 15 -29.15 -9.40 0.51
N ALA A 16 -29.01 -8.11 0.22
CA ALA A 16 -29.48 -7.54 -1.06
C ALA A 16 -28.37 -6.97 -1.98
N PHE A 17 -27.11 -7.03 -1.59
CA PHE A 17 -25.97 -6.52 -2.39
C PHE A 17 -24.92 -7.60 -2.67
N ALA A 18 -25.37 -8.85 -2.77
CA ALA A 18 -24.52 -10.00 -3.05
C ALA A 18 -23.72 -9.79 -4.33
N GLN A 19 -22.39 -10.00 -4.22
CA GLN A 19 -21.39 -9.94 -5.29
C GLN A 19 -20.81 -8.55 -5.64
N LYS A 20 -21.12 -7.50 -4.91
CA LYS A 20 -20.57 -6.16 -5.15
C LYS A 20 -19.51 -5.74 -4.12
N THR A 21 -19.34 -6.51 -3.06
CA THR A 21 -18.33 -6.23 -2.01
C THR A 21 -17.27 -7.32 -2.01
N GLU A 22 -16.02 -6.90 -1.99
CA GLU A 22 -14.87 -7.80 -1.94
C GLU A 22 -13.94 -7.37 -0.82
N VAL A 23 -13.38 -8.34 -0.08
CA VAL A 23 -12.35 -8.12 0.94
C VAL A 23 -11.17 -8.99 0.61
N ALA A 24 -9.97 -8.42 0.57
CA ALA A 24 -8.74 -9.13 0.26
C ALA A 24 -7.74 -9.01 1.41
N LEU A 25 -7.05 -10.12 1.70
CA LEU A 25 -5.84 -10.17 2.51
C LEU A 25 -4.67 -10.39 1.57
N LEU A 26 -3.70 -9.50 1.61
CA LEU A 26 -2.60 -9.44 0.68
C LEU A 26 -1.26 -9.51 1.40
N GLY A 27 -0.28 -10.15 0.77
CA GLY A 27 1.11 -10.16 1.22
C GLY A 27 2.04 -10.16 0.02
N GLY A 28 3.22 -9.60 0.17
CA GLY A 28 4.16 -9.49 -0.94
C GLY A 28 5.40 -8.69 -0.59
N TYR A 29 5.95 -8.05 -1.58
CA TYR A 29 7.20 -7.32 -1.47
C TYR A 29 7.08 -5.92 -2.08
N THR A 30 7.66 -4.95 -1.37
CA THR A 30 7.80 -3.57 -1.84
C THR A 30 9.27 -3.29 -2.07
N THR A 31 9.59 -2.76 -3.24
CA THR A 31 10.90 -2.17 -3.52
C THR A 31 10.76 -0.66 -3.56
N SER A 32 11.74 0.04 -3.03
CA SER A 32 11.82 1.49 -3.14
C SER A 32 12.95 1.85 -4.10
N GLY A 33 12.73 2.87 -4.90
CA GLY A 33 13.77 3.44 -5.74
C GLY A 33 14.68 4.36 -4.94
N ASP A 34 15.82 4.67 -5.53
CA ASP A 34 16.78 5.62 -4.97
C ASP A 34 16.12 7.01 -4.79
N ILE A 35 16.40 7.64 -3.67
CA ILE A 35 16.07 9.06 -3.48
C ILE A 35 17.21 9.84 -4.13
N ASP A 36 16.97 10.39 -5.32
CA ASP A 36 17.93 11.24 -6.03
C ASP A 36 18.36 12.41 -5.18
N LYS A 37 19.58 12.37 -4.64
CA LYS A 37 20.17 13.48 -3.91
C LYS A 37 21.64 13.68 -4.20
N LYS A 38 21.94 14.95 -4.46
CA LYS A 38 23.30 15.47 -4.54
C LYS A 38 23.68 16.10 -3.19
N ALA A 39 24.09 15.28 -2.22
CA ALA A 39 24.73 15.77 -1.02
C ALA A 39 26.21 15.36 -1.02
N VAL A 40 27.07 16.26 -0.56
CA VAL A 40 28.52 16.04 -0.54
C VAL A 40 28.86 14.88 0.43
N GLY A 41 29.29 13.75 -0.12
CA GLY A 41 29.82 12.61 0.67
C GLY A 41 28.85 11.41 0.87
N ILE A 42 27.59 11.50 0.41
CA ILE A 42 26.65 10.37 0.41
C ILE A 42 26.35 10.05 -1.04
N GLU A 43 26.69 8.83 -1.49
CA GLU A 43 26.52 8.46 -2.90
C GLU A 43 25.10 7.96 -3.19
N THR A 44 24.45 7.28 -2.24
CA THR A 44 23.05 6.82 -2.38
C THR A 44 22.39 6.71 -1.02
N LEU A 45 21.13 7.10 -0.94
CA LEU A 45 20.23 6.83 0.16
C LEU A 45 19.16 5.87 -0.36
N GLU A 46 19.21 4.61 0.09
CA GLU A 46 18.28 3.58 -0.35
C GLU A 46 17.36 3.19 0.80
N VAL A 47 16.07 3.12 0.52
CA VAL A 47 15.12 2.44 1.41
C VAL A 47 15.08 0.97 0.98
N ALA A 48 15.57 0.09 1.83
CA ALA A 48 15.63 -1.33 1.54
C ALA A 48 14.21 -1.87 1.23
N GLY A 49 14.13 -2.69 0.20
CA GLY A 49 12.90 -3.40 -0.11
C GLY A 49 12.50 -4.33 1.04
N SER A 50 11.21 -4.44 1.30
CA SER A 50 10.72 -5.16 2.47
C SER A 50 9.44 -5.94 2.20
N PHE A 51 9.17 -6.91 3.08
CA PHE A 51 7.90 -7.61 3.10
C PHE A 51 6.77 -6.64 3.46
N THR A 52 5.70 -6.69 2.66
CA THR A 52 4.49 -5.90 2.84
C THR A 52 3.30 -6.82 3.03
N TRP A 53 2.43 -6.49 3.96
CA TRP A 53 1.13 -7.13 4.10
C TRP A 53 0.04 -6.09 4.27
N GLY A 54 -1.20 -6.44 3.93
CA GLY A 54 -2.29 -5.48 4.01
C GLY A 54 -3.65 -6.09 3.74
N VAL A 55 -4.65 -5.25 3.91
CA VAL A 55 -6.05 -5.57 3.64
C VAL A 55 -6.64 -4.55 2.68
N ALA A 56 -7.55 -5.01 1.82
CA ALA A 56 -8.29 -4.15 0.93
C ALA A 56 -9.77 -4.53 0.96
N ALA A 57 -10.63 -3.52 1.00
CA ALA A 57 -12.08 -3.67 0.92
C ALA A 57 -12.60 -2.87 -0.27
N SER A 58 -13.21 -3.55 -1.24
CA SER A 58 -13.72 -2.93 -2.45
C SER A 58 -15.24 -3.04 -2.50
N ARG A 59 -15.92 -2.01 -2.99
CA ARG A 59 -17.34 -2.02 -3.28
C ARG A 59 -17.59 -1.50 -4.70
N PHE A 60 -18.23 -2.32 -5.51
CA PHE A 60 -18.59 -2.00 -6.88
C PHE A 60 -19.98 -1.35 -6.91
N PHE A 61 -20.07 -0.16 -7.49
CA PHE A 61 -21.33 0.56 -7.72
C PHE A 61 -21.86 0.35 -9.13
N SER A 62 -21.03 -0.17 -10.05
CA SER A 62 -21.42 -0.66 -11.37
C SER A 62 -20.75 -1.99 -11.66
N ASP A 63 -21.01 -2.59 -12.82
CA ASP A 63 -20.38 -3.85 -13.25
C ASP A 63 -18.86 -3.70 -13.43
N HIS A 64 -18.38 -2.51 -13.71
CA HIS A 64 -16.98 -2.24 -13.99
C HIS A 64 -16.30 -1.35 -12.96
N LEU A 65 -17.02 -0.42 -12.35
CA LEU A 65 -16.47 0.59 -11.46
C LEU A 65 -16.80 0.31 -10.00
N GLY A 66 -15.80 0.47 -9.15
CA GLY A 66 -15.90 0.37 -7.70
C GLY A 66 -14.95 1.31 -7.00
N PHE A 67 -15.13 1.41 -5.69
CA PHE A 67 -14.23 2.08 -4.78
C PHE A 67 -13.54 1.03 -3.90
N GLU A 68 -12.26 1.22 -3.61
CA GLU A 68 -11.45 0.37 -2.74
C GLU A 68 -10.77 1.22 -1.67
N ALA A 69 -10.95 0.83 -0.42
CA ALA A 69 -10.12 1.28 0.69
C ALA A 69 -9.08 0.20 0.98
N SER A 70 -7.82 0.58 1.06
CA SER A 70 -6.74 -0.35 1.37
C SER A 70 -5.83 0.19 2.44
N TRP A 71 -5.37 -0.71 3.31
CA TRP A 71 -4.34 -0.46 4.29
C TRP A 71 -3.24 -1.49 4.12
N ALA A 72 -1.99 -1.02 4.12
CA ALA A 72 -0.81 -1.87 4.02
C ALA A 72 0.24 -1.43 5.03
N GLN A 73 1.03 -2.37 5.50
CA GLN A 73 2.14 -2.14 6.41
C GLN A 73 3.38 -2.86 5.89
N GLN A 74 4.50 -2.15 5.91
CA GLN A 74 5.82 -2.69 5.58
C GLN A 74 6.81 -2.34 6.69
N GLY A 75 7.71 -3.27 7.01
CA GLY A 75 8.91 -3.00 7.80
C GLY A 75 10.03 -2.73 6.82
N SER A 76 10.71 -1.61 6.94
CA SER A 76 11.82 -1.22 6.08
C SER A 76 13.03 -0.85 6.92
N GLN A 77 14.22 -0.91 6.32
CA GLN A 77 15.46 -0.44 6.92
C GLN A 77 16.02 0.69 6.07
N LEU A 78 16.45 1.75 6.73
CA LEU A 78 17.17 2.82 6.06
C LEU A 78 18.65 2.44 5.97
N VAL A 79 19.14 2.34 4.74
CA VAL A 79 20.54 1.97 4.44
C VAL A 79 21.24 3.16 3.80
N ILE A 80 22.38 3.55 4.36
CA ILE A 80 23.29 4.52 3.74
C ILE A 80 24.41 3.79 3.02
N GLY A 81 24.52 4.05 1.70
CA GLY A 81 25.70 3.64 0.93
C GLY A 81 26.83 4.66 1.10
N THR A 82 27.96 4.21 1.65
CA THR A 82 29.21 4.97 1.70
C THR A 82 30.28 4.25 0.89
N ARG A 83 31.36 4.96 0.52
CA ARG A 83 32.48 4.36 -0.26
C ARG A 83 33.12 3.12 0.37
N ASP A 84 32.96 2.96 1.68
CA ASP A 84 33.57 1.87 2.46
C ASP A 84 32.58 0.76 2.86
N GLY A 85 31.31 0.85 2.43
CA GLY A 85 30.26 -0.14 2.70
C GLY A 85 28.88 0.47 2.97
N SER A 86 27.89 -0.38 3.16
CA SER A 86 26.53 0.02 3.58
C SER A 86 26.38 -0.12 5.09
N ALA A 87 25.79 0.88 5.74
CA ALA A 87 25.44 0.85 7.15
C ALA A 87 23.92 0.94 7.31
N GLU A 88 23.33 0.01 8.06
CA GLU A 88 21.94 0.08 8.51
C GLU A 88 21.84 1.12 9.64
N LEU A 89 20.93 2.10 9.48
CA LEU A 89 20.79 3.17 10.46
C LEU A 89 19.73 2.87 11.53
N PHE A 90 18.53 2.51 11.10
CA PHE A 90 17.42 2.19 12.00
C PHE A 90 16.26 1.48 11.26
N ASP A 91 15.46 0.76 12.05
CA ASP A 91 14.23 0.14 11.56
C ASP A 91 13.13 1.20 11.41
N MET A 92 12.48 1.20 10.25
CA MET A 92 11.38 2.08 9.93
C MET A 92 10.12 1.28 9.58
N LYS A 93 8.97 1.69 10.13
CA LYS A 93 7.67 1.13 9.76
C LYS A 93 6.93 2.13 8.89
N VAL A 94 6.49 1.66 7.72
CA VAL A 94 5.69 2.47 6.80
C VAL A 94 4.28 1.87 6.73
N GLY A 95 3.30 2.66 7.18
CA GLY A 95 1.88 2.35 7.02
C GLY A 95 1.31 3.15 5.85
N LEU A 96 0.54 2.51 4.98
CA LEU A 96 -0.09 3.13 3.82
C LEU A 96 -1.62 2.98 3.92
N LEU A 97 -2.35 4.08 3.87
CA LEU A 97 -3.81 4.09 3.80
C LEU A 97 -4.25 4.78 2.52
N HIS A 98 -4.96 4.09 1.64
CA HIS A 98 -5.40 4.61 0.36
C HIS A 98 -6.89 4.42 0.12
N GLY A 99 -7.49 5.42 -0.55
CA GLY A 99 -8.79 5.33 -1.21
C GLY A 99 -8.60 5.35 -2.72
N SER A 100 -9.12 4.36 -3.44
CA SER A 100 -8.86 4.15 -4.86
C SER A 100 -10.14 3.90 -5.65
N LEU A 101 -10.20 4.37 -6.88
CA LEU A 101 -11.14 3.89 -7.88
C LEU A 101 -10.58 2.61 -8.50
N VAL A 102 -11.43 1.61 -8.66
CA VAL A 102 -11.10 0.32 -9.27
C VAL A 102 -11.95 0.15 -10.52
N TYR A 103 -11.30 -0.12 -11.64
CA TYR A 103 -11.96 -0.52 -12.88
C TYR A 103 -11.70 -2.00 -13.15
N ARG A 104 -12.75 -2.80 -13.20
CA ARG A 104 -12.71 -4.23 -13.50
C ARG A 104 -13.09 -4.47 -14.94
N PHE A 105 -12.26 -5.24 -15.66
CA PHE A 105 -12.54 -5.67 -17.03
C PHE A 105 -13.37 -6.96 -17.02
N GLY A 106 -14.29 -7.05 -17.97
CA GLY A 106 -15.12 -8.24 -18.16
C GLY A 106 -16.34 -8.31 -17.25
N ALA A 107 -17.06 -9.41 -17.35
CA ALA A 107 -18.31 -9.62 -16.61
C ALA A 107 -18.07 -9.81 -15.11
N PRO A 108 -18.99 -9.37 -14.24
CA PRO A 108 -18.88 -9.57 -12.78
C PRO A 108 -18.74 -11.03 -12.34
N ALA A 109 -19.34 -11.96 -13.11
CA ALA A 109 -19.27 -13.40 -12.83
C ALA A 109 -18.08 -14.11 -13.51
N ALA A 110 -17.21 -13.39 -14.24
CA ALA A 110 -16.06 -14.02 -14.89
C ALA A 110 -15.11 -14.61 -13.87
N THR A 111 -14.59 -15.81 -14.19
CA THR A 111 -13.59 -16.52 -13.36
C THR A 111 -12.28 -15.74 -13.28
N LEU A 112 -11.91 -15.05 -14.35
CA LEU A 112 -10.70 -14.26 -14.45
C LEU A 112 -11.08 -12.80 -14.68
N GLN A 113 -10.60 -11.91 -13.81
CA GLN A 113 -10.98 -10.49 -13.81
C GLN A 113 -9.74 -9.60 -13.71
N PRO A 114 -9.22 -9.14 -14.85
CA PRO A 114 -8.22 -8.08 -14.84
C PRO A 114 -8.82 -6.80 -14.25
N PHE A 115 -8.00 -6.01 -13.58
CA PHE A 115 -8.44 -4.73 -13.03
C PHE A 115 -7.31 -3.69 -13.05
N LEU A 116 -7.70 -2.43 -13.06
CA LEU A 116 -6.84 -1.28 -12.82
C LEU A 116 -7.35 -0.54 -11.60
N LEU A 117 -6.44 0.16 -10.92
CA LEU A 117 -6.79 1.00 -9.78
C LEU A 117 -5.91 2.26 -9.78
N ALA A 118 -6.52 3.35 -9.33
CA ALA A 118 -5.83 4.61 -9.11
C ALA A 118 -6.44 5.31 -7.90
N GLY A 119 -5.61 5.92 -7.05
CA GLY A 119 -6.09 6.48 -5.81
C GLY A 119 -5.14 7.45 -5.15
N LEU A 120 -5.63 8.01 -4.04
CA LEU A 120 -4.92 8.91 -3.16
C LEU A 120 -4.96 8.36 -1.74
N GLY A 121 -3.99 8.74 -0.95
CA GLY A 121 -3.91 8.30 0.42
C GLY A 121 -2.82 8.98 1.22
N THR A 122 -2.48 8.36 2.32
CA THR A 122 -1.46 8.84 3.25
C THR A 122 -0.48 7.74 3.57
N ALA A 123 0.78 8.12 3.68
CA ALA A 123 1.86 7.31 4.22
C ALA A 123 2.14 7.76 5.65
N PHE A 124 2.14 6.83 6.59
CA PHE A 124 2.53 7.01 7.97
C PHE A 124 3.93 6.46 8.15
N LEU A 125 4.88 7.35 8.39
CA LEU A 125 6.28 7.01 8.58
C LEU A 125 6.55 7.02 10.08
N SER A 126 6.92 5.88 10.65
CA SER A 126 7.28 5.75 12.06
C SER A 126 8.67 5.14 12.16
N ALA A 127 9.62 5.88 12.71
CA ALA A 127 10.95 5.39 13.05
C ALA A 127 11.07 5.24 14.58
N GLU A 128 11.90 4.32 15.04
CA GLU A 128 12.20 4.20 16.48
C GLU A 128 12.84 5.50 16.96
N ASP A 129 12.30 6.07 18.05
CA ASP A 129 12.72 7.33 18.69
C ASP A 129 12.42 8.65 17.93
N LEU A 130 11.59 8.64 16.88
CA LEU A 130 11.15 9.85 16.17
C LEU A 130 9.62 9.95 16.13
N ASP A 131 9.10 11.18 16.05
CA ASP A 131 7.66 11.41 15.90
C ASP A 131 7.17 10.85 14.56
N SER A 132 5.96 10.27 14.57
CA SER A 132 5.38 9.71 13.35
C SER A 132 4.91 10.82 12.41
N GLU A 133 5.35 10.76 11.17
CA GLU A 133 4.98 11.72 10.14
C GLU A 133 3.93 11.16 9.18
N THR A 134 3.02 12.03 8.75
CA THR A 134 1.99 11.71 7.76
C THR A 134 2.28 12.45 6.46
N LYS A 135 2.45 11.72 5.36
CA LYS A 135 2.76 12.28 4.04
C LYS A 135 1.66 11.92 3.04
N LEU A 136 1.45 12.79 2.06
CA LEU A 136 0.55 12.50 0.96
C LEU A 136 1.17 11.45 0.03
N ALA A 137 0.40 10.43 -0.30
CA ALA A 137 0.76 9.41 -1.26
C ALA A 137 -0.36 9.25 -2.29
N TRP A 138 0.00 8.88 -3.51
CA TRP A 138 -0.96 8.45 -4.51
C TRP A 138 -0.53 7.10 -5.08
N LEU A 139 -1.45 6.41 -5.70
CA LEU A 139 -1.15 5.11 -6.26
C LEU A 139 -1.81 4.92 -7.63
N VAL A 140 -1.12 4.18 -8.47
CA VAL A 140 -1.66 3.60 -9.68
C VAL A 140 -1.19 2.16 -9.76
N GLY A 141 -2.06 1.28 -10.23
CA GLY A 141 -1.71 -0.13 -10.33
C GLY A 141 -2.75 -0.94 -11.06
N GLY A 142 -2.54 -2.22 -11.05
CA GLY A 142 -3.45 -3.17 -11.66
C GLY A 142 -3.09 -4.59 -11.30
N GLY A 143 -3.93 -5.51 -11.71
CA GLY A 143 -3.73 -6.90 -11.38
C GLY A 143 -4.79 -7.81 -11.97
N LEU A 144 -4.82 -8.99 -11.41
CA LEU A 144 -5.69 -10.07 -11.81
C LEU A 144 -6.34 -10.70 -10.60
N LYS A 145 -7.65 -10.88 -10.66
CA LYS A 145 -8.41 -11.69 -9.71
C LYS A 145 -8.83 -12.97 -10.41
N TRP A 146 -8.67 -14.09 -9.72
CA TRP A 146 -9.09 -15.40 -10.19
C TRP A 146 -10.06 -16.00 -9.18
N PHE A 147 -11.30 -16.24 -9.61
CA PHE A 147 -12.38 -16.79 -8.79
C PHE A 147 -12.72 -18.21 -9.25
N PRO A 148 -12.10 -19.26 -8.68
CA PRO A 148 -12.51 -20.64 -8.93
C PRO A 148 -13.88 -20.96 -8.32
N SER A 149 -14.35 -20.15 -7.39
CA SER A 149 -15.67 -20.23 -6.78
C SER A 149 -16.36 -18.88 -6.79
N THR A 150 -17.66 -18.85 -6.48
CA THR A 150 -18.45 -17.60 -6.44
C THR A 150 -18.04 -16.66 -5.30
N ARG A 151 -17.41 -17.18 -4.24
CA ARG A 151 -17.12 -16.43 -3.01
C ARG A 151 -15.64 -16.26 -2.71
N VAL A 152 -14.80 -17.20 -3.12
CA VAL A 152 -13.38 -17.23 -2.77
C VAL A 152 -12.55 -17.18 -4.04
N GLY A 153 -11.56 -16.33 -4.07
CA GLY A 153 -10.63 -16.17 -5.17
C GLY A 153 -9.22 -15.82 -4.70
N ALA A 154 -8.32 -15.75 -5.66
CA ALA A 154 -6.97 -15.22 -5.49
C ALA A 154 -6.86 -13.87 -6.20
N ARG A 155 -6.01 -13.01 -5.66
CA ARG A 155 -5.68 -11.69 -6.25
C ARG A 155 -4.16 -11.56 -6.33
N VAL A 156 -3.66 -11.09 -7.48
CA VAL A 156 -2.28 -10.65 -7.66
C VAL A 156 -2.32 -9.25 -8.23
N GLN A 157 -1.49 -8.36 -7.72
CA GLN A 157 -1.43 -6.97 -8.17
C GLN A 157 -0.03 -6.40 -8.10
N ALA A 158 0.24 -5.46 -9.00
CA ALA A 158 1.39 -4.57 -8.95
C ALA A 158 0.90 -3.13 -8.76
N ARG A 159 1.51 -2.38 -7.86
CA ARG A 159 1.19 -0.98 -7.56
C ARG A 159 2.45 -0.14 -7.59
N TYR A 160 2.33 1.06 -8.09
CA TYR A 160 3.30 2.12 -7.98
C TYR A 160 2.76 3.18 -7.03
N VAL A 161 3.52 3.49 -5.99
CA VAL A 161 3.10 4.34 -4.88
C VAL A 161 4.16 5.42 -4.65
N PRO A 162 4.06 6.56 -5.32
CA PRO A 162 4.89 7.70 -5.00
C PRO A 162 4.35 8.46 -3.78
N THR A 163 5.24 8.73 -2.83
CA THR A 163 4.98 9.50 -1.61
C THR A 163 5.73 10.81 -1.68
N VAL A 164 5.02 11.92 -1.50
CA VAL A 164 5.59 13.27 -1.54
C VAL A 164 6.21 13.59 -0.19
N LEU A 165 7.53 13.81 -0.18
CA LEU A 165 8.31 14.11 1.02
C LEU A 165 8.56 15.61 1.22
N ASN A 166 8.02 16.47 0.33
CA ASN A 166 8.23 17.91 0.33
C ASN A 166 7.46 18.57 1.47
N ASP A 167 8.07 18.63 2.65
CA ASP A 167 7.55 19.43 3.75
C ASP A 167 8.72 20.04 4.54
N SER A 168 8.68 21.36 4.74
CA SER A 168 9.70 22.11 5.45
C SER A 168 9.66 21.93 6.98
N SER A 169 8.78 21.08 7.48
CA SER A 169 8.57 20.81 8.91
C SER A 169 8.75 19.35 9.31
N SER A 170 9.30 18.50 8.44
CA SER A 170 9.46 17.08 8.75
C SER A 170 10.70 16.81 9.60
N GLU A 171 10.51 16.40 10.85
CA GLU A 171 11.60 16.06 11.78
C GLU A 171 12.40 14.83 11.35
N VAL A 172 11.79 13.88 10.65
CA VAL A 172 12.47 12.70 10.06
C VAL A 172 13.49 13.10 8.99
N CYS A 173 13.27 14.26 8.36
CA CYS A 173 14.11 14.73 7.25
C CYS A 173 15.01 15.89 7.61
N ASP A 174 14.70 16.63 8.68
CA ASP A 174 15.28 17.92 9.00
C ASP A 174 16.68 17.92 9.64
N PRO A 175 17.11 16.91 10.44
CA PRO A 175 18.46 16.93 11.03
C PRO A 175 19.57 17.03 9.99
N PHE A 176 19.29 16.69 8.72
CA PHE A 176 20.28 16.64 7.64
C PHE A 176 19.83 17.30 6.33
N GLY A 177 18.62 17.88 6.25
CA GLY A 177 18.12 18.55 5.02
C GLY A 177 17.91 17.60 3.82
N PHE A 178 17.71 16.31 4.04
CA PHE A 178 17.84 15.29 3.00
C PHE A 178 16.54 14.86 2.30
N CYS A 179 15.38 15.38 2.65
CA CYS A 179 14.11 14.88 2.09
C CYS A 179 13.33 15.92 1.27
N GLN A 180 13.95 16.50 0.26
CA GLN A 180 13.19 17.16 -0.82
C GLN A 180 13.06 16.19 -1.98
N GLY A 181 11.85 15.66 -2.23
CA GLY A 181 11.66 14.75 -3.35
C GLY A 181 10.41 13.89 -3.22
N THR A 182 10.35 12.87 -4.02
CA THR A 182 9.30 11.86 -4.02
C THR A 182 9.93 10.49 -3.80
N LEU A 183 9.45 9.77 -2.80
CA LEU A 183 9.82 8.38 -2.59
C LEU A 183 9.02 7.52 -3.57
N HIS A 184 9.70 6.86 -4.48
CA HIS A 184 9.11 5.98 -5.47
C HIS A 184 9.10 4.53 -4.96
N GLN A 185 7.92 3.96 -4.80
CA GLN A 185 7.77 2.58 -4.32
C GLN A 185 7.03 1.74 -5.35
N PHE A 186 7.54 0.52 -5.58
CA PHE A 186 6.88 -0.49 -6.39
C PHE A 186 6.52 -1.68 -5.50
N GLU A 187 5.25 -2.03 -5.48
CA GLU A 187 4.71 -3.09 -4.65
C GLU A 187 4.14 -4.20 -5.54
N LEU A 188 4.56 -5.44 -5.27
CA LEU A 188 3.99 -6.65 -5.86
C LEU A 188 3.39 -7.50 -4.75
N THR A 189 2.07 -7.66 -4.76
CA THR A 189 1.36 -8.42 -3.73
C THR A 189 0.41 -9.44 -4.32
N GLY A 190 0.21 -10.51 -3.56
CA GLY A 190 -0.76 -11.56 -3.85
C GLY A 190 -1.49 -12.00 -2.59
N GLY A 191 -2.66 -12.60 -2.76
CA GLY A 191 -3.42 -13.05 -1.60
C GLY A 191 -4.79 -13.61 -1.93
N VAL A 192 -5.59 -13.74 -0.89
CA VAL A 192 -6.95 -14.27 -0.99
C VAL A 192 -7.95 -13.14 -1.02
N VAL A 193 -8.97 -13.27 -1.88
CA VAL A 193 -10.09 -12.35 -1.96
C VAL A 193 -11.40 -13.08 -1.70
N LEU A 194 -12.23 -12.51 -0.83
CA LEU A 194 -13.56 -12.98 -0.50
C LEU A 194 -14.58 -12.02 -1.11
N ARG A 195 -15.63 -12.59 -1.73
CA ARG A 195 -16.73 -11.84 -2.37
C ARG A 195 -18.04 -12.11 -1.63
N PHE A 196 -18.78 -11.03 -1.37
CA PHE A 196 -20.06 -11.03 -0.67
C PHE A 196 -21.16 -10.43 -1.53
#